data_e574938ddd2e8c84de2ea10491ae7a10
#
_entry.id   e574938ddd2e8c84de2ea10491ae7a10
#
_cell.length_a   1.000
_cell.length_b   1.000
_cell.length_c   1.000
_cell.angle_alpha   90.00
_cell.angle_beta   90.00
_cell.angle_gamma   90.00
#
_symmetry.space_group_name_H-M   'P 1'
#
loop_
_entity.id
_entity.type
_entity.pdbx_description
1 polymer ?
#
loop_
_entity_poly.entity_id
_entity_poly.type
_entity_poly.pdbx_seq_one_letter_code
_entity_poly.pdbx_strand_id
1 'polypeptide(L)'
;LCTYTVGVAIVDRSSDPKRQIDPLAVTTASPPKLETDLISPLRRYWGYSSFRPLQERIVRSLLAGHDTCVVMPTGGGKSLCYQLPALVSGKTAVVISPLIALMQDQAAALAQMGIPAAVLNSTLAADAQAAVMGKARAGEYRLLYLSPERLARADTVGWLRQVPVAFFAIDEAHCISEWGHEFRPEYRQLSRLRTHFAERPIAAFTASATRQVRHDILAQLQLRNPDKYIASFHRSNLRYLVRECAGGEQMDLLVRGLRNYRDGKVIVYAPTIARVEETVDYLEERGIAALPYHGKMETEARKRNQERWMSDEVRVLVGTIAFGLGINKATVRAVIHLALPKSIEQYYQEAGRAGRDGHSADCILLWQQRDAGLLAFFIGKITDAAEKERSWERYHIIRRFVDSNACRHRQICLHFGERLKREDCGACDVCGSAPGWLSAPVEGVRPKRKRFAPAV
;
A
#
# COMPACT_ATOMS: atom_id res chain seq x y z
N LEU A 1 45.77 -3.76 -50.75
CA LEU A 1 46.53 -2.62 -50.27
C LEU A 1 45.57 -1.46 -49.91
N CYS A 2 45.09 -1.42 -48.71
CA CYS A 2 44.45 -0.25 -48.09
C CYS A 2 44.76 -0.30 -46.58
N THR A 3 45.61 0.57 -46.17
CA THR A 3 46.02 0.80 -44.79
C THR A 3 44.95 1.58 -44.03
N TYR A 4 44.44 1.01 -42.93
CA TYR A 4 43.66 1.76 -41.96
C TYR A 4 44.53 2.22 -40.81
N THR A 5 44.63 3.54 -40.69
CA THR A 5 45.31 4.22 -39.58
C THR A 5 44.39 4.26 -38.37
N VAL A 6 44.82 3.72 -37.24
CA VAL A 6 44.13 3.78 -35.96
C VAL A 6 44.55 5.07 -35.24
N GLY A 7 43.64 5.99 -35.09
CA GLY A 7 43.83 7.20 -34.27
C GLY A 7 43.59 6.88 -32.81
N VAL A 8 44.62 6.97 -31.98
CA VAL A 8 44.54 6.89 -30.51
C VAL A 8 44.10 8.23 -29.97
N ALA A 9 42.89 8.30 -29.38
CA ALA A 9 42.46 9.48 -28.63
C ALA A 9 42.96 9.37 -27.19
N ILE A 10 43.78 10.36 -26.80
CA ILE A 10 44.26 10.55 -25.44
C ILE A 10 43.09 11.04 -24.58
N VAL A 11 42.71 10.27 -23.57
CA VAL A 11 41.73 10.68 -22.54
C VAL A 11 42.42 11.51 -21.50
N ASP A 12 42.11 12.80 -21.45
CA ASP A 12 42.57 13.74 -20.42
C ASP A 12 41.80 13.43 -19.12
N ARG A 13 42.56 13.10 -18.08
CA ARG A 13 42.08 12.92 -16.71
C ARG A 13 42.18 14.24 -15.97
N SER A 14 41.11 15.03 -15.98
CA SER A 14 40.94 16.09 -14.99
C SER A 14 39.78 15.74 -14.07
N SER A 15 40.15 15.40 -12.86
CA SER A 15 39.30 15.15 -11.71
C SER A 15 38.62 16.45 -11.24
N ASP A 16 37.28 16.57 -11.38
CA ASP A 16 36.51 17.59 -10.67
C ASP A 16 35.46 16.92 -9.77
N PRO A 17 35.59 16.95 -8.41
CA PRO A 17 34.72 16.23 -7.47
C PRO A 17 33.51 17.03 -7.01
N LYS A 18 32.92 17.90 -7.85
CA LYS A 18 31.75 18.73 -7.47
C LYS A 18 30.65 18.73 -8.53
N ARG A 19 30.22 17.58 -9.01
CA ARG A 19 28.89 17.47 -9.60
C ARG A 19 27.89 17.04 -8.53
N GLN A 20 27.29 18.02 -7.87
CA GLN A 20 26.04 17.88 -7.17
C GLN A 20 25.02 17.28 -8.13
N ILE A 21 24.59 16.04 -7.85
CA ILE A 21 23.46 15.42 -8.56
C ILE A 21 22.23 16.17 -8.09
N ASP A 22 21.67 16.98 -8.98
CA ASP A 22 20.40 17.67 -8.77
C ASP A 22 19.32 16.67 -8.30
N PRO A 23 18.55 17.01 -7.24
CA PRO A 23 17.41 16.21 -6.85
C PRO A 23 16.41 16.24 -7.98
N LEU A 24 16.11 15.06 -8.55
CA LEU A 24 15.08 14.74 -9.54
C LEU A 24 14.20 15.94 -9.91
N ALA A 25 14.58 16.65 -10.95
CA ALA A 25 13.74 17.67 -11.55
C ALA A 25 12.42 17.00 -11.92
N VAL A 26 11.36 17.38 -11.22
CA VAL A 26 9.99 17.14 -11.64
C VAL A 26 9.88 17.78 -13.01
N THR A 27 9.89 16.97 -14.05
CA THR A 27 9.67 17.47 -15.41
C THR A 27 8.26 18.06 -15.41
N THR A 28 8.16 19.37 -15.27
CA THR A 28 6.93 20.13 -15.36
C THR A 28 6.56 20.32 -16.82
N ALA A 29 6.30 19.24 -17.54
CA ALA A 29 5.52 19.32 -18.74
C ALA A 29 4.10 19.68 -18.30
N SER A 30 3.65 20.89 -18.60
CA SER A 30 2.25 21.26 -18.42
C SER A 30 1.39 20.27 -19.22
N PRO A 31 0.41 19.61 -18.61
CA PRO A 31 -0.45 18.70 -19.35
C PRO A 31 -1.16 19.46 -20.47
N PRO A 32 -1.40 18.84 -21.64
CA PRO A 32 -2.17 19.46 -22.71
C PRO A 32 -3.52 19.90 -22.14
N LYS A 33 -3.94 21.11 -22.46
CA LYS A 33 -5.27 21.64 -22.12
C LYS A 33 -6.33 20.87 -22.92
N LEU A 34 -6.70 19.69 -22.44
CA LEU A 34 -7.97 19.08 -22.87
C LEU A 34 -9.07 19.89 -22.17
N GLU A 35 -9.93 20.51 -22.95
CA GLU A 35 -11.13 21.24 -22.49
C GLU A 35 -12.17 20.30 -21.83
N THR A 36 -11.82 19.07 -21.58
CA THR A 36 -12.71 18.06 -20.98
C THR A 36 -13.07 18.45 -19.55
N ASP A 37 -14.37 18.66 -19.33
CA ASP A 37 -14.91 18.88 -17.99
C ASP A 37 -14.76 17.62 -17.12
N LEU A 38 -13.95 17.71 -16.11
CA LEU A 38 -13.70 16.64 -15.13
C LEU A 38 -14.45 16.88 -13.81
N ILE A 39 -14.88 18.11 -13.55
CA ILE A 39 -15.51 18.48 -12.27
C ILE A 39 -16.97 18.03 -12.24
N SER A 40 -17.71 18.18 -13.33
CA SER A 40 -19.12 17.73 -13.37
C SER A 40 -19.28 16.24 -13.11
N PRO A 41 -18.54 15.30 -13.76
CA PRO A 41 -18.63 13.89 -13.44
C PRO A 41 -18.05 13.57 -12.04
N LEU A 42 -17.00 14.26 -11.58
CA LEU A 42 -16.47 14.12 -10.23
C LEU A 42 -17.54 14.43 -9.17
N ARG A 43 -18.26 15.53 -9.33
CA ARG A 43 -19.35 15.94 -8.45
C ARG A 43 -20.54 15.00 -8.51
N ARG A 44 -20.93 14.64 -9.74
CA ARG A 44 -22.11 13.79 -9.98
C ARG A 44 -21.98 12.41 -9.35
N TYR A 45 -20.83 11.73 -9.51
CA TYR A 45 -20.67 10.34 -9.13
C TYR A 45 -20.01 10.16 -7.75
N TRP A 46 -19.05 11.02 -7.38
CA TRP A 46 -18.32 10.91 -6.10
C TRP A 46 -18.68 11.99 -5.07
N GLY A 47 -19.48 12.99 -5.45
CA GLY A 47 -19.88 14.07 -4.55
C GLY A 47 -18.77 15.08 -4.23
N TYR A 48 -17.60 15.00 -4.90
CA TYR A 48 -16.48 15.89 -4.65
C TYR A 48 -16.55 17.15 -5.53
N SER A 49 -16.32 18.31 -4.93
CA SER A 49 -16.28 19.61 -5.62
C SER A 49 -14.91 19.96 -6.21
N SER A 50 -13.84 19.25 -5.78
CA SER A 50 -12.46 19.49 -6.21
C SER A 50 -11.63 18.23 -6.12
N PHE A 51 -10.55 18.20 -6.87
CA PHE A 51 -9.54 17.14 -6.81
C PHE A 51 -8.62 17.31 -5.60
N ARG A 52 -8.15 16.17 -5.07
CA ARG A 52 -6.99 16.15 -4.17
C ARG A 52 -5.71 16.43 -4.98
N PRO A 53 -4.61 16.83 -4.30
CA PRO A 53 -3.32 17.03 -4.98
C PRO A 53 -2.95 15.88 -5.91
N LEU A 54 -2.44 16.18 -7.10
CA LEU A 54 -2.04 15.29 -8.19
C LEU A 54 -3.17 14.58 -8.93
N GLN A 55 -4.38 14.38 -8.37
CA GLN A 55 -5.43 13.58 -9.00
C GLN A 55 -5.81 14.11 -10.40
N GLU A 56 -6.07 15.39 -10.54
CA GLU A 56 -6.45 15.99 -11.84
C GLU A 56 -5.34 15.79 -12.88
N ARG A 57 -4.09 16.01 -12.50
CA ARG A 57 -2.95 15.84 -13.41
C ARG A 57 -2.82 14.39 -13.88
N ILE A 58 -3.03 13.41 -12.99
CA ILE A 58 -3.01 11.98 -13.32
C ILE A 58 -4.14 11.64 -14.29
N VAL A 59 -5.36 12.11 -14.01
CA VAL A 59 -6.53 11.89 -14.87
C VAL A 59 -6.29 12.46 -16.27
N ARG A 60 -5.80 13.69 -16.37
CA ARG A 60 -5.49 14.34 -17.65
C ARG A 60 -4.39 13.63 -18.42
N SER A 61 -3.34 13.15 -17.74
CA SER A 61 -2.27 12.37 -18.34
C SER A 61 -2.79 11.08 -19.01
N LEU A 62 -3.66 10.34 -18.30
CA LEU A 62 -4.28 9.12 -18.85
C LEU A 62 -5.22 9.41 -20.02
N LEU A 63 -6.02 10.48 -19.95
CA LEU A 63 -6.88 10.90 -21.06
C LEU A 63 -6.08 11.37 -22.28
N ALA A 64 -4.89 11.92 -22.07
CA ALA A 64 -3.96 12.30 -23.14
C ALA A 64 -3.23 11.08 -23.75
N GLY A 65 -3.40 9.88 -23.20
CA GLY A 65 -2.80 8.66 -23.74
C GLY A 65 -1.38 8.40 -23.26
N HIS A 66 -0.94 9.02 -22.16
CA HIS A 66 0.39 8.83 -21.61
C HIS A 66 0.45 7.61 -20.66
N ASP A 67 1.55 6.88 -20.71
CA ASP A 67 1.88 5.91 -19.65
C ASP A 67 2.12 6.68 -18.35
N THR A 68 1.69 6.13 -17.21
CA THR A 68 1.85 6.81 -15.92
C THR A 68 2.37 5.88 -14.83
N CYS A 69 3.17 6.43 -13.92
CA CYS A 69 3.58 5.75 -12.69
C CYS A 69 3.19 6.61 -11.49
N VAL A 70 2.25 6.09 -10.70
CA VAL A 70 1.60 6.82 -9.62
C VAL A 70 1.93 6.16 -8.28
N VAL A 71 2.61 6.90 -7.42
CA VAL A 71 2.90 6.50 -6.05
C VAL A 71 2.17 7.47 -5.11
N MET A 72 1.11 7.00 -4.50
CA MET A 72 0.28 7.79 -3.58
C MET A 72 -0.06 6.96 -2.35
N PRO A 73 0.02 7.54 -1.14
CA PRO A 73 -0.27 6.82 0.09
C PRO A 73 -1.67 6.23 0.10
N THR A 74 -1.88 5.25 0.95
CA THR A 74 -3.21 4.70 1.22
C THR A 74 -4.16 5.84 1.67
N GLY A 75 -5.39 5.86 1.13
CA GLY A 75 -6.32 6.98 1.36
C GLY A 75 -6.09 8.21 0.46
N GLY A 76 -5.05 8.25 -0.36
CA GLY A 76 -4.79 9.33 -1.32
C GLY A 76 -5.76 9.43 -2.49
N GLY A 77 -6.64 8.43 -2.65
CA GLY A 77 -7.66 8.41 -3.72
C GLY A 77 -7.13 7.90 -5.06
N LYS A 78 -6.21 6.91 -5.05
CA LYS A 78 -5.66 6.25 -6.26
C LYS A 78 -6.74 5.74 -7.20
N SER A 79 -7.79 5.08 -6.65
CA SER A 79 -8.84 4.46 -7.46
C SER A 79 -9.57 5.48 -8.34
N LEU A 80 -9.85 6.68 -7.83
CA LEU A 80 -10.46 7.76 -8.61
C LEU A 80 -9.63 8.12 -9.85
N CYS A 81 -8.29 8.05 -9.73
CA CYS A 81 -7.39 8.43 -10.82
C CYS A 81 -7.48 7.53 -12.04
N TYR A 82 -7.99 6.30 -11.93
CA TYR A 82 -8.28 5.44 -13.08
C TYR A 82 -9.78 5.25 -13.33
N GLN A 83 -10.63 5.42 -12.34
CA GLN A 83 -12.09 5.29 -12.49
C GLN A 83 -12.68 6.47 -13.28
N LEU A 84 -12.31 7.71 -12.93
CA LEU A 84 -12.82 8.89 -13.60
C LEU A 84 -12.42 8.98 -15.09
N PRO A 85 -11.14 8.76 -15.49
CA PRO A 85 -10.80 8.78 -16.91
C PRO A 85 -11.46 7.66 -17.71
N ALA A 86 -11.71 6.49 -17.11
CA ALA A 86 -12.48 5.42 -17.74
C ALA A 86 -13.93 5.87 -18.04
N LEU A 87 -14.58 6.51 -17.07
CA LEU A 87 -15.93 7.04 -17.23
C LEU A 87 -15.98 8.12 -18.32
N VAL A 88 -15.06 9.09 -18.27
CA VAL A 88 -15.02 10.24 -19.20
C VAL A 88 -14.67 9.83 -20.62
N SER A 89 -13.78 8.84 -20.81
CA SER A 89 -13.40 8.33 -22.13
C SER A 89 -14.52 7.60 -22.86
N GLY A 90 -15.57 7.19 -22.15
CA GLY A 90 -16.64 6.33 -22.69
C GLY A 90 -16.21 4.91 -23.08
N LYS A 91 -14.93 4.55 -22.88
CA LYS A 91 -14.35 3.23 -23.17
C LYS A 91 -14.07 2.45 -21.88
N THR A 92 -13.60 1.22 -22.00
CA THR A 92 -13.31 0.34 -20.86
C THR A 92 -11.88 0.53 -20.38
N ALA A 93 -11.68 0.87 -19.09
CA ALA A 93 -10.39 0.66 -18.43
C ALA A 93 -10.33 -0.77 -17.91
N VAL A 94 -9.23 -1.46 -18.21
CA VAL A 94 -8.94 -2.80 -17.66
C VAL A 94 -8.04 -2.62 -16.44
N VAL A 95 -8.55 -2.98 -15.26
CA VAL A 95 -7.86 -2.84 -13.98
C VAL A 95 -7.36 -4.20 -13.53
N ILE A 96 -6.04 -4.34 -13.40
CA ILE A 96 -5.41 -5.54 -12.86
C ILE A 96 -5.13 -5.32 -11.39
N SER A 97 -5.70 -6.18 -10.53
CA SER A 97 -5.54 -6.10 -9.07
C SER A 97 -5.29 -7.48 -8.48
N PRO A 98 -4.45 -7.61 -7.43
CA PRO A 98 -4.08 -8.91 -6.88
C PRO A 98 -5.15 -9.54 -5.98
N LEU A 99 -6.24 -8.83 -5.71
CA LEU A 99 -7.17 -9.16 -4.63
C LEU A 99 -8.61 -9.20 -5.12
N ILE A 100 -9.16 -10.40 -5.19
CA ILE A 100 -10.54 -10.63 -5.65
C ILE A 100 -11.55 -9.85 -4.81
N ALA A 101 -11.43 -9.88 -3.48
CA ALA A 101 -12.34 -9.17 -2.59
C ALA A 101 -12.32 -7.66 -2.84
N LEU A 102 -11.11 -7.06 -3.00
CA LEU A 102 -10.99 -5.63 -3.31
C LEU A 102 -11.63 -5.27 -4.66
N MET A 103 -11.43 -6.11 -5.68
CA MET A 103 -12.06 -5.91 -6.99
C MET A 103 -13.59 -5.96 -6.89
N GLN A 104 -14.13 -6.89 -6.11
CA GLN A 104 -15.57 -7.02 -5.87
C GLN A 104 -16.15 -5.80 -5.14
N ASP A 105 -15.48 -5.34 -4.07
CA ASP A 105 -15.89 -4.14 -3.34
C ASP A 105 -15.85 -2.88 -4.23
N GLN A 106 -14.81 -2.72 -5.04
CA GLN A 106 -14.69 -1.62 -5.99
C GLN A 106 -15.79 -1.65 -7.04
N ALA A 107 -16.07 -2.82 -7.65
CA ALA A 107 -17.10 -2.96 -8.65
C ALA A 107 -18.51 -2.74 -8.06
N ALA A 108 -18.76 -3.23 -6.85
CA ALA A 108 -20.03 -3.03 -6.14
C ALA A 108 -20.26 -1.54 -5.83
N ALA A 109 -19.24 -0.83 -5.34
CA ALA A 109 -19.32 0.60 -5.08
C ALA A 109 -19.59 1.41 -6.36
N LEU A 110 -18.94 1.06 -7.47
CA LEU A 110 -19.19 1.71 -8.77
C LEU A 110 -20.60 1.44 -9.28
N ALA A 111 -21.11 0.21 -9.13
CA ALA A 111 -22.47 -0.13 -9.51
C ALA A 111 -23.51 0.68 -8.71
N GLN A 112 -23.30 0.87 -7.40
CA GLN A 112 -24.15 1.75 -6.56
C GLN A 112 -24.16 3.21 -7.05
N MET A 113 -23.06 3.68 -7.62
CA MET A 113 -22.96 5.01 -8.24
C MET A 113 -23.56 5.06 -9.65
N GLY A 114 -24.04 3.93 -10.20
CA GLY A 114 -24.52 3.85 -11.57
C GLY A 114 -23.41 3.79 -12.64
N ILE A 115 -22.19 3.45 -12.26
CA ILE A 115 -21.05 3.27 -13.18
C ILE A 115 -20.91 1.78 -13.52
N PRO A 116 -21.09 1.37 -14.79
CA PRO A 116 -20.99 -0.04 -15.17
C PRO A 116 -19.59 -0.60 -14.96
N ALA A 117 -19.46 -1.57 -14.04
CA ALA A 117 -18.23 -2.26 -13.74
C ALA A 117 -18.46 -3.75 -13.58
N ALA A 118 -17.45 -4.56 -13.90
CA ALA A 118 -17.49 -6.01 -13.71
C ALA A 118 -16.15 -6.54 -13.20
N VAL A 119 -16.21 -7.69 -12.54
CA VAL A 119 -15.03 -8.47 -12.12
C VAL A 119 -15.02 -9.77 -12.90
N LEU A 120 -13.91 -10.12 -13.53
CA LEU A 120 -13.69 -11.39 -14.18
C LEU A 120 -12.55 -12.14 -13.50
N ASN A 121 -12.88 -13.17 -12.74
CA ASN A 121 -11.93 -13.98 -12.00
C ASN A 121 -12.27 -15.47 -12.09
N SER A 122 -11.44 -16.33 -11.52
CA SER A 122 -11.61 -17.80 -11.56
C SER A 122 -12.72 -18.36 -10.68
N THR A 123 -13.31 -17.53 -9.78
CA THR A 123 -14.38 -17.98 -8.88
C THR A 123 -15.77 -17.90 -9.51
N LEU A 124 -15.90 -17.22 -10.66
CA LEU A 124 -17.15 -17.15 -11.40
C LEU A 124 -17.41 -18.45 -12.17
N ALA A 125 -18.68 -18.87 -12.21
CA ALA A 125 -19.13 -19.95 -13.07
C ALA A 125 -18.90 -19.63 -14.57
N ALA A 126 -18.76 -20.64 -15.40
CA ALA A 126 -18.38 -20.47 -16.80
C ALA A 126 -19.37 -19.62 -17.61
N ASP A 127 -20.66 -19.80 -17.38
CA ASP A 127 -21.74 -19.01 -17.99
C ASP A 127 -21.68 -17.53 -17.58
N ALA A 128 -21.44 -17.25 -16.30
CA ALA A 128 -21.26 -15.89 -15.80
C ALA A 128 -19.99 -15.24 -16.39
N GLN A 129 -18.88 -16.00 -16.54
CA GLN A 129 -17.70 -15.51 -17.22
C GLN A 129 -17.99 -15.15 -18.69
N ALA A 130 -18.72 -16.03 -19.41
CA ALA A 130 -19.10 -15.81 -20.80
C ALA A 130 -20.01 -14.56 -20.95
N ALA A 131 -20.95 -14.36 -20.04
CA ALA A 131 -21.81 -13.18 -20.02
C ALA A 131 -21.01 -11.89 -19.80
N VAL A 132 -20.09 -11.87 -18.82
CA VAL A 132 -19.19 -10.72 -18.59
C VAL A 132 -18.33 -10.43 -19.82
N MET A 133 -17.76 -11.45 -20.43
CA MET A 133 -16.93 -11.31 -21.64
C MET A 133 -17.75 -10.78 -22.83
N GLY A 134 -19.00 -11.21 -23.01
CA GLY A 134 -19.93 -10.72 -24.05
C GLY A 134 -20.20 -9.21 -23.89
N LYS A 135 -20.62 -8.81 -22.70
CA LYS A 135 -20.88 -7.39 -22.38
C LYS A 135 -19.64 -6.51 -22.49
N ALA A 136 -18.46 -7.02 -22.09
CA ALA A 136 -17.21 -6.31 -22.23
C ALA A 136 -16.87 -6.03 -23.70
N ARG A 137 -17.08 -7.01 -24.61
CA ARG A 137 -16.93 -6.82 -26.06
C ARG A 137 -17.89 -5.77 -26.63
N ALA A 138 -19.12 -5.76 -26.11
CA ALA A 138 -20.11 -4.74 -26.49
C ALA A 138 -19.79 -3.35 -25.95
N GLY A 139 -18.74 -3.19 -25.13
CA GLY A 139 -18.38 -1.89 -24.54
C GLY A 139 -19.33 -1.39 -23.46
N GLU A 140 -20.09 -2.29 -22.84
CA GLU A 140 -21.07 -1.94 -21.81
C GLU A 140 -20.40 -1.51 -20.50
N TYR A 141 -19.18 -2.00 -20.20
CA TYR A 141 -18.48 -1.65 -18.97
C TYR A 141 -17.53 -0.46 -19.14
N ARG A 142 -17.46 0.38 -18.12
CA ARG A 142 -16.43 1.43 -17.98
C ARG A 142 -15.20 0.90 -17.27
N LEU A 143 -15.38 -0.02 -16.32
CA LEU A 143 -14.26 -0.70 -15.65
C LEU A 143 -14.43 -2.21 -15.67
N LEU A 144 -13.36 -2.89 -16.04
CA LEU A 144 -13.28 -4.34 -16.04
C LEU A 144 -12.09 -4.76 -15.17
N TYR A 145 -12.38 -5.35 -14.02
CA TYR A 145 -11.38 -5.83 -13.09
C TYR A 145 -10.98 -7.26 -13.41
N LEU A 146 -9.67 -7.49 -13.51
CA LEU A 146 -9.07 -8.81 -13.77
C LEU A 146 -8.02 -9.13 -12.70
N SER A 147 -7.93 -10.41 -12.33
CA SER A 147 -6.77 -10.88 -11.57
C SER A 147 -5.57 -11.11 -12.50
N PRO A 148 -4.33 -11.04 -11.99
CA PRO A 148 -3.12 -11.35 -12.78
C PRO A 148 -3.16 -12.76 -13.37
N GLU A 149 -3.66 -13.73 -12.61
CA GLU A 149 -3.81 -15.14 -13.03
C GLU A 149 -4.80 -15.27 -14.20
N ARG A 150 -5.87 -14.48 -14.20
CA ARG A 150 -6.81 -14.45 -15.33
C ARG A 150 -6.15 -13.89 -16.58
N LEU A 151 -5.35 -12.84 -16.43
CA LEU A 151 -4.63 -12.26 -17.56
C LEU A 151 -3.57 -13.22 -18.13
N ALA A 152 -2.97 -14.06 -17.28
CA ALA A 152 -1.97 -15.05 -17.69
C ALA A 152 -2.52 -16.17 -18.60
N ARG A 153 -3.84 -16.38 -18.63
CA ARG A 153 -4.47 -17.40 -19.48
C ARG A 153 -4.32 -17.06 -20.96
N ALA A 154 -4.03 -18.08 -21.76
CA ALA A 154 -3.77 -17.92 -23.19
C ALA A 154 -4.95 -17.28 -23.97
N ASP A 155 -6.20 -17.58 -23.57
CA ASP A 155 -7.42 -17.08 -24.19
C ASP A 155 -7.69 -15.59 -23.91
N THR A 156 -7.15 -15.05 -22.82
CA THR A 156 -7.54 -13.71 -22.31
C THR A 156 -7.10 -12.59 -23.24
N VAL A 157 -5.89 -12.63 -23.75
CA VAL A 157 -5.38 -11.59 -24.67
C VAL A 157 -6.20 -11.54 -25.94
N GLY A 158 -6.57 -12.71 -26.51
CA GLY A 158 -7.34 -12.81 -27.74
C GLY A 158 -8.69 -12.12 -27.67
N TRP A 159 -9.45 -12.33 -26.58
CA TRP A 159 -10.75 -11.67 -26.44
C TRP A 159 -10.65 -10.23 -25.97
N LEU A 160 -9.64 -9.85 -25.16
CA LEU A 160 -9.42 -8.47 -24.76
C LEU A 160 -9.17 -7.52 -25.96
N ARG A 161 -8.59 -8.03 -27.05
CA ARG A 161 -8.44 -7.26 -28.30
C ARG A 161 -9.77 -6.86 -28.94
N GLN A 162 -10.85 -7.56 -28.59
CA GLN A 162 -12.21 -7.26 -29.08
C GLN A 162 -12.95 -6.27 -28.15
N VAL A 163 -12.39 -5.93 -26.99
CA VAL A 163 -12.94 -4.97 -26.04
C VAL A 163 -12.44 -3.56 -26.41
N PRO A 164 -13.29 -2.52 -26.38
CA PRO A 164 -12.88 -1.14 -26.63
C PRO A 164 -12.06 -0.58 -25.44
N VAL A 165 -10.86 -1.13 -25.22
CA VAL A 165 -9.98 -0.76 -24.11
C VAL A 165 -9.47 0.67 -24.28
N ALA A 166 -9.62 1.51 -23.24
CA ALA A 166 -9.04 2.84 -23.17
C ALA A 166 -7.57 2.77 -22.72
N PHE A 167 -7.32 2.12 -21.61
CA PHE A 167 -5.99 1.95 -20.97
C PHE A 167 -6.02 0.77 -20.01
N PHE A 168 -4.82 0.36 -19.55
CA PHE A 168 -4.64 -0.62 -18.48
C PHE A 168 -4.22 0.09 -17.20
N ALA A 169 -4.86 -0.23 -16.07
CA ALA A 169 -4.46 0.23 -14.75
C ALA A 169 -3.94 -0.97 -13.94
N ILE A 170 -2.71 -0.90 -13.51
CA ILE A 170 -2.07 -1.93 -12.68
C ILE A 170 -2.12 -1.46 -11.24
N ASP A 171 -3.06 -1.97 -10.47
CA ASP A 171 -3.17 -1.67 -9.04
C ASP A 171 -2.19 -2.52 -8.25
N GLU A 172 -1.73 -2.01 -7.10
CA GLU A 172 -0.67 -2.59 -6.29
C GLU A 172 0.56 -3.00 -7.11
N ALA A 173 0.98 -2.12 -8.03
CA ALA A 173 2.05 -2.38 -8.99
C ALA A 173 3.39 -2.77 -8.36
N HIS A 174 3.60 -2.49 -7.05
CA HIS A 174 4.78 -2.95 -6.31
C HIS A 174 4.91 -4.48 -6.28
N CYS A 175 3.80 -5.21 -6.48
CA CYS A 175 3.81 -6.68 -6.57
C CYS A 175 4.64 -7.23 -7.74
N ILE A 176 4.99 -6.40 -8.73
CA ILE A 176 5.83 -6.81 -9.87
C ILE A 176 7.30 -6.98 -9.49
N SER A 177 7.72 -6.32 -8.40
CA SER A 177 9.12 -6.21 -7.98
C SER A 177 9.48 -7.23 -6.90
N GLU A 178 10.57 -7.97 -7.11
CA GLU A 178 11.16 -8.84 -6.08
C GLU A 178 11.71 -8.05 -4.88
N TRP A 179 12.00 -6.79 -5.07
CA TRP A 179 12.40 -5.87 -4.01
C TRP A 179 11.20 -5.34 -3.22
N GLY A 180 9.97 -5.57 -3.71
CA GLY A 180 8.74 -5.27 -3.01
C GLY A 180 8.49 -6.22 -1.83
N HIS A 181 7.66 -5.80 -0.90
CA HIS A 181 7.32 -6.59 0.29
C HIS A 181 6.25 -7.66 0.02
N GLU A 182 5.59 -7.61 -1.14
CA GLU A 182 4.53 -8.54 -1.60
C GLU A 182 4.76 -8.96 -3.06
N PHE A 183 5.94 -9.47 -3.38
CA PHE A 183 6.21 -9.95 -4.73
C PHE A 183 5.26 -11.06 -5.15
N ARG A 184 4.73 -10.94 -6.38
CA ARG A 184 3.86 -11.94 -7.01
C ARG A 184 4.38 -12.29 -8.40
N PRO A 185 4.82 -13.52 -8.64
CA PRO A 185 5.37 -13.94 -9.94
C PRO A 185 4.43 -13.67 -11.12
N GLU A 186 3.11 -13.76 -10.90
CA GLU A 186 2.09 -13.53 -11.93
C GLU A 186 2.12 -12.09 -12.46
N TYR A 187 2.54 -11.11 -11.65
CA TYR A 187 2.70 -9.72 -12.07
C TYR A 187 3.81 -9.53 -13.11
N ARG A 188 4.83 -10.40 -13.15
CA ARG A 188 5.86 -10.37 -14.18
C ARG A 188 5.31 -10.59 -15.59
N GLN A 189 4.21 -11.31 -15.71
CA GLN A 189 3.56 -11.57 -16.99
C GLN A 189 2.83 -10.33 -17.55
N LEU A 190 2.64 -9.28 -16.75
CA LEU A 190 2.00 -8.05 -17.19
C LEU A 190 2.80 -7.29 -18.26
N SER A 191 4.10 -7.55 -18.41
CA SER A 191 4.91 -7.07 -19.53
C SER A 191 4.31 -7.42 -20.90
N ARG A 192 3.58 -8.54 -21.00
CA ARG A 192 2.88 -8.98 -22.21
C ARG A 192 1.81 -8.00 -22.68
N LEU A 193 1.26 -7.16 -21.78
CA LEU A 193 0.31 -6.11 -22.16
C LEU A 193 0.94 -5.17 -23.18
N ARG A 194 2.19 -4.78 -22.99
CA ARG A 194 2.90 -3.91 -23.94
C ARG A 194 3.06 -4.55 -25.32
N THR A 195 3.36 -5.85 -25.37
CA THR A 195 3.50 -6.59 -26.63
C THR A 195 2.17 -6.69 -27.39
N HIS A 196 1.07 -6.90 -26.67
CA HIS A 196 -0.22 -7.16 -27.30
C HIS A 196 -1.10 -5.92 -27.52
N PHE A 197 -0.84 -4.84 -26.77
CA PHE A 197 -1.59 -3.59 -26.77
C PHE A 197 -0.64 -2.38 -26.82
N ALA A 198 0.25 -2.40 -27.82
CA ALA A 198 1.31 -1.39 -27.93
C ALA A 198 0.81 0.05 -27.87
N GLU A 199 -0.36 0.34 -28.45
CA GLU A 199 -0.95 1.68 -28.53
C GLU A 199 -1.76 2.10 -27.30
N ARG A 200 -1.93 1.20 -26.32
CA ARG A 200 -2.74 1.52 -25.14
C ARG A 200 -1.85 1.99 -23.98
N PRO A 201 -2.23 3.07 -23.29
CA PRO A 201 -1.52 3.52 -22.11
C PRO A 201 -1.55 2.45 -20.99
N ILE A 202 -0.47 2.36 -20.25
CA ILE A 202 -0.39 1.55 -19.01
C ILE A 202 -0.13 2.48 -17.84
N ALA A 203 -0.98 2.41 -16.83
CA ALA A 203 -0.86 3.18 -15.60
C ALA A 203 -0.56 2.25 -14.42
N ALA A 204 0.57 2.46 -13.77
CA ALA A 204 0.96 1.73 -12.57
C ALA A 204 0.60 2.52 -11.32
N PHE A 205 -0.14 1.91 -10.39
CA PHE A 205 -0.57 2.52 -9.13
C PHE A 205 -0.05 1.71 -7.94
N THR A 206 0.53 2.38 -6.96
CA THR A 206 0.92 1.76 -5.69
C THR A 206 0.89 2.76 -4.54
N ALA A 207 0.80 2.25 -3.29
CA ALA A 207 0.88 3.08 -2.10
C ALA A 207 2.31 3.17 -1.54
N SER A 208 3.13 2.15 -1.78
CA SER A 208 4.44 1.98 -1.16
C SER A 208 5.43 1.44 -2.18
N ALA A 209 6.34 2.29 -2.63
CA ALA A 209 7.41 1.90 -3.54
C ALA A 209 8.68 2.68 -3.23
N THR A 210 9.74 1.98 -2.85
CA THR A 210 11.09 2.55 -2.75
C THR A 210 11.58 2.99 -4.13
N ARG A 211 12.71 3.69 -4.21
CA ARG A 211 13.29 4.08 -5.51
C ARG A 211 13.57 2.86 -6.40
N GLN A 212 14.09 1.79 -5.80
CA GLN A 212 14.37 0.54 -6.50
C GLN A 212 13.11 -0.10 -7.05
N VAL A 213 12.05 -0.22 -6.23
CA VAL A 213 10.75 -0.77 -6.65
C VAL A 213 10.14 0.07 -7.77
N ARG A 214 10.22 1.41 -7.71
CA ARG A 214 9.73 2.28 -8.78
C ARG A 214 10.47 2.04 -10.10
N HIS A 215 11.79 1.90 -10.04
CA HIS A 215 12.60 1.61 -11.22
C HIS A 215 12.18 0.25 -11.83
N ASP A 216 12.00 -0.75 -11.01
CA ASP A 216 11.61 -2.09 -11.43
C ASP A 216 10.18 -2.10 -12.04
N ILE A 217 9.22 -1.38 -11.48
CA ILE A 217 7.88 -1.18 -12.05
C ILE A 217 7.98 -0.63 -13.48
N LEU A 218 8.77 0.43 -13.69
CA LEU A 218 8.92 1.06 -14.99
C LEU A 218 9.51 0.09 -16.02
N ALA A 219 10.55 -0.65 -15.64
CA ALA A 219 11.24 -1.59 -16.48
C ALA A 219 10.37 -2.81 -16.83
N GLN A 220 9.78 -3.45 -15.82
CA GLN A 220 8.99 -4.67 -15.98
C GLN A 220 7.69 -4.45 -16.77
N LEU A 221 7.02 -3.32 -16.58
CA LEU A 221 5.83 -2.95 -17.37
C LEU A 221 6.19 -2.32 -18.72
N GLN A 222 7.47 -2.08 -19.00
CA GLN A 222 7.96 -1.44 -20.23
C GLN A 222 7.22 -0.13 -20.50
N LEU A 223 7.10 0.73 -19.46
CA LEU A 223 6.41 2.00 -19.59
C LEU A 223 7.21 2.96 -20.49
N ARG A 224 6.53 3.58 -21.47
CA ARG A 224 7.12 4.44 -22.49
C ARG A 224 7.07 5.90 -22.04
N ASN A 225 8.20 6.48 -21.74
CA ASN A 225 8.34 7.87 -21.29
C ASN A 225 7.21 8.29 -20.31
N PRO A 226 7.02 7.54 -19.19
CA PRO A 226 5.84 7.71 -18.34
C PRO A 226 5.87 9.01 -17.55
N ASP A 227 4.71 9.63 -17.42
CA ASP A 227 4.51 10.67 -16.42
C ASP A 227 4.59 10.08 -15.02
N LYS A 228 5.40 10.67 -14.15
CA LYS A 228 5.66 10.18 -12.79
C LYS A 228 5.02 11.09 -11.76
N TYR A 229 4.11 10.53 -10.97
CA TYR A 229 3.39 11.23 -9.91
C TYR A 229 3.69 10.58 -8.57
N ILE A 230 4.50 11.24 -7.76
CA ILE A 230 4.90 10.75 -6.44
C ILE A 230 4.39 11.73 -5.40
N ALA A 231 3.38 11.31 -4.63
CA ALA A 231 2.91 12.08 -3.49
C ALA A 231 3.88 11.92 -2.31
N SER A 232 3.85 12.88 -1.39
CA SER A 232 4.62 12.76 -0.16
C SER A 232 4.17 11.56 0.67
N PHE A 233 5.15 10.85 1.25
CA PHE A 233 4.92 9.79 2.24
C PHE A 233 4.67 10.34 3.64
N HIS A 234 4.88 11.64 3.84
CA HIS A 234 4.58 12.31 5.09
C HIS A 234 3.08 12.48 5.28
N ARG A 235 2.54 11.87 6.31
CA ARG A 235 1.14 11.97 6.73
C ARG A 235 1.07 12.79 8.01
N SER A 236 0.94 14.11 7.91
CA SER A 236 0.97 15.05 9.04
C SER A 236 -0.12 14.80 10.10
N ASN A 237 -1.21 14.14 9.71
CA ASN A 237 -2.31 13.77 10.61
C ASN A 237 -2.08 12.44 11.36
N LEU A 238 -1.01 11.71 11.06
CA LEU A 238 -0.67 10.47 11.76
C LEU A 238 0.42 10.72 12.79
N ARG A 239 0.27 10.13 13.97
CA ARG A 239 1.28 10.13 15.01
C ARG A 239 1.83 8.71 15.18
N TYR A 240 3.10 8.52 14.90
CA TYR A 240 3.79 7.24 15.07
C TYR A 240 4.36 7.12 16.49
N LEU A 241 3.98 6.07 17.20
CA LEU A 241 4.34 5.79 18.57
C LEU A 241 4.93 4.37 18.67
N VAL A 242 6.16 4.23 19.11
CA VAL A 242 6.86 2.95 19.23
C VAL A 242 7.21 2.69 20.68
N ARG A 243 6.83 1.53 21.20
CA ARG A 243 7.14 1.09 22.56
C ARG A 243 7.63 -0.34 22.56
N GLU A 244 8.82 -0.56 23.10
CA GLU A 244 9.29 -1.88 23.48
C GLU A 244 8.65 -2.29 24.81
N CYS A 245 7.98 -3.44 24.82
CA CYS A 245 7.23 -3.94 25.95
C CYS A 245 7.93 -5.14 26.60
N ALA A 246 7.90 -5.22 27.92
CA ALA A 246 8.41 -6.34 28.69
C ALA A 246 7.27 -7.20 29.25
N GLY A 247 7.42 -8.53 29.21
CA GLY A 247 6.46 -9.46 29.84
C GLY A 247 5.01 -9.23 29.40
N GLY A 248 4.11 -9.05 30.36
CA GLY A 248 2.67 -8.79 30.13
C GLY A 248 2.32 -7.34 29.78
N GLU A 249 3.28 -6.41 29.86
CA GLU A 249 3.08 -4.96 29.64
C GLU A 249 2.35 -4.64 28.33
N GLN A 250 2.60 -5.42 27.29
CA GLN A 250 2.00 -5.21 25.96
C GLN A 250 0.46 -5.23 26.01
N MET A 251 -0.12 -6.21 26.69
CA MET A 251 -1.58 -6.35 26.76
C MET A 251 -2.21 -5.29 27.68
N ASP A 252 -1.53 -4.92 28.76
CA ASP A 252 -1.99 -3.84 29.64
C ASP A 252 -1.97 -2.48 28.92
N LEU A 253 -0.92 -2.20 28.15
CA LEU A 253 -0.84 -1.00 27.31
C LEU A 253 -1.90 -1.01 26.21
N LEU A 254 -2.20 -2.18 25.60
CA LEU A 254 -3.30 -2.30 24.65
C LEU A 254 -4.64 -1.87 25.29
N VAL A 255 -4.97 -2.42 26.46
CA VAL A 255 -6.21 -2.07 27.19
C VAL A 255 -6.25 -0.60 27.56
N ARG A 256 -5.15 -0.06 28.10
CA ARG A 256 -5.05 1.40 28.42
C ARG A 256 -5.26 2.24 27.15
N GLY A 257 -4.60 1.88 26.06
CA GLY A 257 -4.77 2.55 24.76
C GLY A 257 -6.22 2.51 24.28
N LEU A 258 -6.86 1.35 24.26
CA LEU A 258 -8.24 1.18 23.81
C LEU A 258 -9.23 1.97 24.64
N ARG A 259 -8.98 2.19 25.93
CA ARG A 259 -9.79 3.04 26.81
C ARG A 259 -9.68 4.53 26.47
N ASN A 260 -8.57 4.97 25.85
CA ASN A 260 -8.39 6.35 25.38
C ASN A 260 -9.06 6.62 24.03
N TYR A 261 -9.24 5.58 23.18
CA TYR A 261 -9.90 5.72 21.87
C TYR A 261 -11.38 5.33 21.98
N ARG A 262 -12.16 6.06 22.77
CA ARG A 262 -13.61 5.80 22.96
C ARG A 262 -14.39 6.09 21.68
N ASP A 263 -13.98 7.13 20.95
CA ASP A 263 -14.58 7.55 19.71
C ASP A 263 -13.73 7.13 18.53
N GLY A 264 -14.37 6.53 17.51
CA GLY A 264 -13.73 6.05 16.31
C GLY A 264 -13.26 4.59 16.38
N LYS A 265 -12.90 4.06 15.21
CA LYS A 265 -12.51 2.67 15.05
C LYS A 265 -11.05 2.44 15.41
N VAL A 266 -10.79 1.23 15.89
CA VAL A 266 -9.43 0.75 16.16
C VAL A 266 -9.19 -0.56 15.44
N ILE A 267 -8.03 -0.66 14.80
CA ILE A 267 -7.51 -1.90 14.21
C ILE A 267 -6.32 -2.35 15.06
N VAL A 268 -6.34 -3.61 15.49
CA VAL A 268 -5.22 -4.25 16.19
C VAL A 268 -4.65 -5.35 15.30
N TYR A 269 -3.39 -5.23 14.94
CA TYR A 269 -2.68 -6.26 14.19
C TYR A 269 -1.93 -7.21 15.12
N ALA A 270 -2.24 -8.50 15.03
CA ALA A 270 -1.56 -9.56 15.76
C ALA A 270 -0.79 -10.48 14.80
N PRO A 271 0.37 -11.03 15.21
CA PRO A 271 1.28 -11.74 14.31
C PRO A 271 0.77 -13.12 13.87
N THR A 272 -0.10 -13.75 14.65
CA THR A 272 -0.61 -15.10 14.40
C THR A 272 -2.11 -15.19 14.69
N ILE A 273 -2.75 -16.22 14.16
CA ILE A 273 -4.17 -16.51 14.41
C ILE A 273 -4.42 -16.74 15.90
N ALA A 274 -3.62 -17.57 16.55
CA ALA A 274 -3.73 -17.81 17.98
C ALA A 274 -3.64 -16.49 18.78
N ARG A 275 -2.72 -15.59 18.39
CA ARG A 275 -2.60 -14.29 19.06
C ARG A 275 -3.79 -13.38 18.81
N VAL A 276 -4.49 -13.51 17.68
CA VAL A 276 -5.77 -12.79 17.43
C VAL A 276 -6.82 -13.26 18.41
N GLU A 277 -7.03 -14.58 18.52
CA GLU A 277 -8.02 -15.20 19.39
C GLU A 277 -7.74 -14.88 20.86
N GLU A 278 -6.53 -15.12 21.34
CA GLU A 278 -6.08 -14.76 22.70
C GLU A 278 -6.30 -13.26 23.02
N THR A 279 -6.09 -12.39 22.03
CA THR A 279 -6.25 -10.95 22.24
C THR A 279 -7.73 -10.59 22.34
N VAL A 280 -8.59 -11.19 21.54
CA VAL A 280 -10.04 -10.97 21.61
C VAL A 280 -10.57 -11.42 22.97
N ASP A 281 -10.27 -12.65 23.40
CA ASP A 281 -10.68 -13.22 24.70
C ASP A 281 -10.22 -12.30 25.85
N TYR A 282 -8.94 -11.89 25.82
CA TYR A 282 -8.36 -11.00 26.83
C TYR A 282 -9.08 -9.64 26.93
N LEU A 283 -9.52 -9.10 25.78
CA LEU A 283 -10.25 -7.82 25.73
C LEU A 283 -11.69 -7.99 26.23
N GLU A 284 -12.37 -9.07 25.85
CA GLU A 284 -13.74 -9.38 26.28
C GLU A 284 -13.83 -9.58 27.78
N GLU A 285 -12.88 -10.31 28.39
CA GLU A 285 -12.77 -10.45 29.86
C GLU A 285 -12.68 -9.09 30.59
N ARG A 286 -12.23 -8.05 29.88
CA ARG A 286 -12.07 -6.67 30.43
C ARG A 286 -13.17 -5.70 29.98
N GLY A 287 -14.25 -6.26 29.44
CA GLY A 287 -15.42 -5.49 28.99
C GLY A 287 -15.18 -4.65 27.72
N ILE A 288 -14.20 -5.01 26.90
CA ILE A 288 -13.92 -4.37 25.63
C ILE A 288 -14.32 -5.31 24.49
N ALA A 289 -15.47 -5.03 23.86
CA ALA A 289 -15.94 -5.78 22.71
C ALA A 289 -14.94 -5.66 21.54
N ALA A 290 -14.50 -6.79 21.00
CA ALA A 290 -13.57 -6.90 19.89
C ALA A 290 -13.99 -8.02 18.94
N LEU A 291 -13.72 -7.86 17.65
CA LEU A 291 -14.03 -8.87 16.62
C LEU A 291 -12.74 -9.46 16.05
N PRO A 292 -12.61 -10.80 15.98
CA PRO A 292 -11.50 -11.45 15.32
C PRO A 292 -11.63 -11.38 13.79
N TYR A 293 -10.48 -11.31 13.09
CA TYR A 293 -10.42 -11.39 11.64
C TYR A 293 -9.12 -12.07 11.16
N HIS A 294 -9.22 -13.26 10.60
CA HIS A 294 -8.07 -14.00 10.08
C HIS A 294 -8.47 -15.03 9.01
N GLY A 295 -7.48 -15.54 8.26
CA GLY A 295 -7.70 -16.37 7.08
C GLY A 295 -8.30 -17.76 7.35
N LYS A 296 -8.25 -18.28 8.59
CA LYS A 296 -8.88 -19.57 8.94
C LYS A 296 -10.35 -19.45 9.31
N MET A 297 -10.89 -18.23 9.46
CA MET A 297 -12.32 -18.06 9.70
C MET A 297 -13.12 -18.48 8.49
N GLU A 298 -14.30 -19.04 8.74
CA GLU A 298 -15.33 -19.27 7.74
C GLU A 298 -15.64 -17.97 6.98
N THR A 299 -15.88 -18.06 5.66
CA THR A 299 -16.09 -16.88 4.81
C THR A 299 -17.24 -15.99 5.31
N GLU A 300 -18.36 -16.61 5.70
CA GLU A 300 -19.53 -15.87 6.20
C GLU A 300 -19.29 -15.24 7.57
N ALA A 301 -18.56 -15.92 8.47
CA ALA A 301 -18.18 -15.35 9.77
C ALA A 301 -17.25 -14.16 9.59
N ARG A 302 -16.27 -14.26 8.68
CA ARG A 302 -15.35 -13.20 8.35
C ARG A 302 -16.07 -11.97 7.76
N LYS A 303 -17.00 -12.20 6.83
CA LYS A 303 -17.81 -11.15 6.22
C LYS A 303 -18.68 -10.46 7.27
N ARG A 304 -19.38 -11.22 8.12
CA ARG A 304 -20.21 -10.70 9.21
C ARG A 304 -19.42 -9.86 10.18
N ASN A 305 -18.22 -10.29 10.61
CA ASN A 305 -17.36 -9.50 11.50
C ASN A 305 -16.88 -8.20 10.84
N GLN A 306 -16.56 -8.23 9.55
CA GLN A 306 -16.23 -7.04 8.79
C GLN A 306 -17.43 -6.07 8.72
N GLU A 307 -18.61 -6.54 8.42
CA GLU A 307 -19.85 -5.73 8.37
C GLU A 307 -20.17 -5.09 9.72
N ARG A 308 -20.12 -5.84 10.82
CA ARG A 308 -20.34 -5.35 12.18
C ARG A 308 -19.33 -4.27 12.57
N TRP A 309 -18.07 -4.43 12.14
CA TRP A 309 -17.08 -3.39 12.36
C TRP A 309 -17.30 -2.18 11.45
N MET A 310 -17.66 -2.38 10.18
CA MET A 310 -17.95 -1.29 9.24
C MET A 310 -19.21 -0.48 9.60
N SER A 311 -20.25 -1.12 10.15
CA SER A 311 -21.52 -0.49 10.57
C SER A 311 -21.47 0.24 11.92
N ASP A 312 -20.28 0.31 12.54
CA ASP A 312 -20.06 0.95 13.84
C ASP A 312 -20.64 0.18 15.05
N GLU A 313 -21.13 -1.06 14.86
CA GLU A 313 -21.63 -1.91 15.95
C GLU A 313 -20.52 -2.29 16.95
N VAL A 314 -19.35 -2.69 16.45
CA VAL A 314 -18.19 -2.99 17.29
C VAL A 314 -17.02 -2.10 16.88
N ARG A 315 -16.36 -1.48 17.86
CA ARG A 315 -15.31 -0.48 17.63
C ARG A 315 -13.95 -1.09 17.32
N VAL A 316 -13.58 -2.19 17.97
CA VAL A 316 -12.27 -2.83 17.88
C VAL A 316 -12.32 -4.03 16.98
N LEU A 317 -11.36 -4.11 16.06
CA LEU A 317 -11.14 -5.31 15.27
C LEU A 317 -9.70 -5.77 15.48
N VAL A 318 -9.53 -7.05 15.82
CA VAL A 318 -8.23 -7.69 15.99
C VAL A 318 -8.00 -8.64 14.84
N GLY A 319 -6.95 -8.43 14.05
CA GLY A 319 -6.72 -9.27 12.88
C GLY A 319 -5.26 -9.55 12.58
N THR A 320 -5.04 -10.55 11.73
CA THR A 320 -3.75 -10.73 11.06
C THR A 320 -3.65 -9.80 9.85
N ILE A 321 -2.54 -9.83 9.13
CA ILE A 321 -2.36 -9.11 7.86
C ILE A 321 -3.46 -9.41 6.82
N ALA A 322 -4.21 -10.52 7.00
CA ALA A 322 -5.36 -10.85 6.15
C ALA A 322 -6.48 -9.80 6.26
N PHE A 323 -6.53 -9.03 7.37
CA PHE A 323 -7.39 -7.88 7.51
C PHE A 323 -6.67 -6.65 7.00
N GLY A 324 -6.93 -6.28 5.80
CA GLY A 324 -6.24 -5.08 5.37
C GLY A 324 -6.40 -4.75 3.93
N LEU A 325 -6.54 -5.73 3.10
CA LEU A 325 -6.63 -5.51 1.68
C LEU A 325 -8.11 -5.18 1.33
N GLY A 326 -8.36 -3.93 0.95
CA GLY A 326 -9.68 -3.47 0.53
C GLY A 326 -10.48 -2.65 1.55
N ILE A 327 -10.12 -2.62 2.82
CA ILE A 327 -10.90 -1.90 3.82
C ILE A 327 -10.71 -0.39 3.71
N ASN A 328 -11.82 0.30 3.48
CA ASN A 328 -11.85 1.76 3.35
C ASN A 328 -12.79 2.39 4.40
N LYS A 329 -12.39 2.36 5.67
CA LYS A 329 -13.09 3.07 6.75
C LYS A 329 -12.34 4.37 7.06
N ALA A 330 -13.01 5.49 6.93
CA ALA A 330 -12.42 6.82 7.12
C ALA A 330 -12.09 7.11 8.60
N THR A 331 -12.93 6.63 9.51
CA THR A 331 -12.96 6.98 10.93
C THR A 331 -12.04 6.14 11.83
N VAL A 332 -10.99 5.52 11.29
CA VAL A 332 -10.00 4.79 12.09
C VAL A 332 -9.12 5.78 12.85
N ARG A 333 -9.20 5.77 14.18
CA ARG A 333 -8.45 6.66 15.07
C ARG A 333 -7.17 6.07 15.62
N ALA A 334 -7.08 4.73 15.65
CA ALA A 334 -5.83 4.07 16.00
C ALA A 334 -5.61 2.80 15.20
N VAL A 335 -4.36 2.55 14.83
CA VAL A 335 -3.85 1.27 14.35
C VAL A 335 -2.76 0.82 15.30
N ILE A 336 -2.95 -0.35 15.94
CA ILE A 336 -2.07 -0.86 16.98
C ILE A 336 -1.46 -2.18 16.48
N HIS A 337 -0.12 -2.28 16.48
CA HIS A 337 0.59 -3.51 16.16
C HIS A 337 1.10 -4.17 17.44
N LEU A 338 0.82 -5.45 17.61
CA LEU A 338 1.27 -6.27 18.74
C LEU A 338 2.55 -7.07 18.46
N ALA A 339 3.19 -6.81 17.33
CA ALA A 339 4.50 -7.38 16.98
C ALA A 339 5.18 -6.51 15.93
N LEU A 340 6.48 -6.75 15.71
CA LEU A 340 7.20 -6.13 14.61
C LEU A 340 6.63 -6.58 13.26
N PRO A 341 6.24 -5.64 12.38
CA PRO A 341 5.96 -5.94 10.97
C PRO A 341 7.21 -6.49 10.27
N LYS A 342 7.02 -7.20 9.16
CA LYS A 342 8.15 -7.78 8.41
C LYS A 342 9.01 -6.72 7.71
N SER A 343 8.44 -5.53 7.46
CA SER A 343 9.14 -4.43 6.79
C SER A 343 8.49 -3.06 7.09
N ILE A 344 9.19 -1.98 6.75
CA ILE A 344 8.65 -0.61 6.81
C ILE A 344 7.47 -0.43 5.86
N GLU A 345 7.51 -1.03 4.68
CA GLU A 345 6.45 -0.95 3.68
C GLU A 345 5.15 -1.55 4.20
N GLN A 346 5.23 -2.75 4.80
CA GLN A 346 4.07 -3.38 5.44
C GLN A 346 3.53 -2.50 6.57
N TYR A 347 4.41 -2.03 7.47
CA TYR A 347 4.02 -1.13 8.56
C TYR A 347 3.34 0.14 8.03
N TYR A 348 3.91 0.77 7.01
CA TYR A 348 3.36 1.99 6.41
C TYR A 348 1.97 1.77 5.78
N GLN A 349 1.76 0.65 5.10
CA GLN A 349 0.47 0.32 4.50
C GLN A 349 -0.60 0.03 5.56
N GLU A 350 -0.26 -0.72 6.61
CA GLU A 350 -1.16 -1.06 7.70
C GLU A 350 -1.49 0.17 8.56
N ALA A 351 -0.47 0.90 9.01
CA ALA A 351 -0.61 2.16 9.74
C ALA A 351 -1.37 3.23 8.93
N GLY A 352 -1.16 3.28 7.61
CA GLY A 352 -1.82 4.19 6.68
C GLY A 352 -3.34 4.02 6.57
N ARG A 353 -3.93 3.02 7.23
CA ARG A 353 -5.39 2.86 7.36
C ARG A 353 -5.99 3.86 8.33
N ALA A 354 -5.19 4.36 9.27
CA ALA A 354 -5.59 5.40 10.22
C ALA A 354 -5.81 6.75 9.52
N GLY A 355 -6.76 7.53 10.00
CA GLY A 355 -6.96 8.93 9.64
C GLY A 355 -7.14 9.20 8.15
N ARG A 356 -7.87 8.37 7.42
CA ARG A 356 -8.11 8.58 5.97
C ARG A 356 -9.01 9.79 5.66
N ASP A 357 -9.75 10.24 6.64
CA ASP A 357 -10.54 11.47 6.61
C ASP A 357 -9.72 12.76 6.87
N GLY A 358 -8.41 12.62 7.13
CA GLY A 358 -7.53 13.74 7.43
C GLY A 358 -7.48 14.14 8.90
N HIS A 359 -8.34 13.57 9.75
CA HIS A 359 -8.29 13.81 11.19
C HIS A 359 -7.11 13.10 11.84
N SER A 360 -6.68 13.59 13.00
CA SER A 360 -5.59 13.01 13.78
C SER A 360 -5.86 11.56 14.13
N ALA A 361 -4.85 10.70 13.99
CA ALA A 361 -4.91 9.29 14.33
C ALA A 361 -3.54 8.76 14.75
N ASP A 362 -3.52 7.74 15.59
CA ASP A 362 -2.32 7.15 16.15
C ASP A 362 -1.95 5.82 15.49
N CYS A 363 -0.66 5.66 15.19
CA CYS A 363 -0.07 4.44 14.69
C CYS A 363 0.88 3.90 15.76
N ILE A 364 0.44 2.90 16.52
CA ILE A 364 1.10 2.44 17.74
C ILE A 364 1.74 1.08 17.49
N LEU A 365 3.02 0.95 17.76
CA LEU A 365 3.75 -0.30 17.67
C LEU A 365 4.21 -0.73 19.07
N LEU A 366 3.49 -1.71 19.64
CA LEU A 366 3.82 -2.36 20.90
C LEU A 366 4.54 -3.68 20.58
N TRP A 367 5.86 -3.70 20.65
CA TRP A 367 6.65 -4.84 20.24
C TRP A 367 7.49 -5.41 21.39
N GLN A 368 7.95 -6.64 21.25
CA GLN A 368 8.79 -7.34 22.22
C GLN A 368 10.04 -7.92 21.56
N GLN A 369 11.12 -8.10 22.28
CA GLN A 369 12.36 -8.71 21.77
C GLN A 369 12.14 -10.11 21.15
N ARG A 370 11.20 -10.88 21.71
CA ARG A 370 10.82 -12.18 21.14
C ARG A 370 10.25 -12.10 19.73
N ASP A 371 9.61 -10.99 19.37
CA ASP A 371 9.04 -10.78 18.03
C ASP A 371 10.16 -10.69 16.98
N ALA A 372 11.26 -10.02 17.33
CA ALA A 372 12.46 -9.96 16.51
C ALA A 372 13.09 -11.34 16.32
N GLY A 373 13.16 -12.14 17.41
CA GLY A 373 13.63 -13.52 17.34
C GLY A 373 12.74 -14.41 16.46
N LEU A 374 11.43 -14.23 16.52
CA LEU A 374 10.46 -14.96 15.70
C LEU A 374 10.62 -14.62 14.22
N LEU A 375 10.78 -13.35 13.87
CA LEU A 375 11.05 -12.93 12.50
C LEU A 375 12.36 -13.53 11.98
N ALA A 376 13.43 -13.44 12.76
CA ALA A 376 14.73 -14.01 12.42
C ALA A 376 14.66 -15.54 12.19
N PHE A 377 13.89 -16.25 13.03
CA PHE A 377 13.64 -17.68 12.88
C PHE A 377 12.94 -18.01 11.53
N PHE A 378 11.89 -17.27 11.17
CA PHE A 378 11.21 -17.49 9.89
C PHE A 378 12.09 -17.14 8.69
N ILE A 379 12.88 -16.07 8.76
CA ILE A 379 13.85 -15.72 7.71
C ILE A 379 14.89 -16.84 7.56
N GLY A 380 15.35 -17.41 8.67
CA GLY A 380 16.29 -18.54 8.67
C GLY A 380 15.80 -19.76 7.88
N LYS A 381 14.46 -19.98 7.83
CA LYS A 381 13.82 -21.08 7.11
C LYS A 381 13.61 -20.84 5.61
N ILE A 382 13.83 -19.64 5.11
CA ILE A 382 13.72 -19.36 3.68
C ILE A 382 14.83 -20.12 2.93
N THR A 383 14.45 -20.91 1.94
CA THR A 383 15.36 -21.74 1.15
C THR A 383 15.98 -20.98 -0.02
N ASP A 384 15.24 -20.06 -0.65
CA ASP A 384 15.76 -19.19 -1.69
C ASP A 384 16.75 -18.17 -1.11
N ALA A 385 18.01 -18.25 -1.55
CA ALA A 385 19.10 -17.45 -0.99
C ALA A 385 18.87 -15.93 -1.21
N ALA A 386 18.41 -15.56 -2.40
CA ALA A 386 18.19 -14.16 -2.74
C ALA A 386 17.02 -13.57 -1.96
N GLU A 387 15.91 -14.30 -1.80
CA GLU A 387 14.78 -13.87 -0.98
C GLU A 387 15.14 -13.84 0.51
N LYS A 388 15.97 -14.77 0.97
CA LYS A 388 16.48 -14.76 2.35
C LYS A 388 17.31 -13.51 2.63
N GLU A 389 18.20 -13.13 1.73
CA GLU A 389 19.02 -11.91 1.84
C GLU A 389 18.13 -10.66 1.86
N ARG A 390 17.20 -10.52 0.92
CA ARG A 390 16.21 -9.41 0.90
C ARG A 390 15.38 -9.36 2.19
N SER A 391 15.02 -10.51 2.74
CA SER A 391 14.26 -10.60 4.00
C SER A 391 15.09 -10.14 5.20
N TRP A 392 16.40 -10.46 5.22
CA TRP A 392 17.31 -9.94 6.23
C TRP A 392 17.50 -8.42 6.12
N GLU A 393 17.62 -7.88 4.92
CA GLU A 393 17.69 -6.42 4.71
C GLU A 393 16.45 -5.72 5.27
N ARG A 394 15.25 -6.21 4.94
CA ARG A 394 13.98 -5.69 5.48
C ARG A 394 13.92 -5.76 7.01
N TYR A 395 14.37 -6.89 7.58
CA TYR A 395 14.46 -7.08 9.02
C TYR A 395 15.40 -6.05 9.68
N HIS A 396 16.58 -5.83 9.13
CA HIS A 396 17.53 -4.85 9.68
C HIS A 396 17.00 -3.42 9.58
N ILE A 397 16.24 -3.10 8.54
CA ILE A 397 15.60 -1.79 8.38
C ILE A 397 14.53 -1.57 9.46
N ILE A 398 13.61 -2.52 9.65
CA ILE A 398 12.55 -2.37 10.65
C ILE A 398 13.10 -2.40 12.09
N ARG A 399 14.15 -3.17 12.36
CA ARG A 399 14.88 -3.15 13.64
C ARG A 399 15.48 -1.77 13.89
N ARG A 400 16.19 -1.22 12.91
CA ARG A 400 16.76 0.13 13.02
C ARG A 400 15.68 1.19 13.26
N PHE A 401 14.53 1.05 12.63
CA PHE A 401 13.40 1.95 12.82
C PHE A 401 12.90 1.98 14.26
N VAL A 402 12.77 0.84 14.92
CA VAL A 402 12.28 0.78 16.30
C VAL A 402 13.36 1.12 17.33
N ASP A 403 14.62 0.78 17.07
CA ASP A 403 15.75 1.00 17.99
C ASP A 403 16.29 2.44 17.93
N SER A 404 16.00 3.19 16.87
CA SER A 404 16.53 4.53 16.63
C SER A 404 15.79 5.62 17.41
N ASN A 405 16.55 6.63 17.85
CA ASN A 405 16.03 7.89 18.39
C ASN A 405 15.81 8.97 17.33
N ALA A 406 15.75 8.61 16.04
CA ALA A 406 15.45 9.54 14.96
C ALA A 406 13.93 9.66 14.73
N CYS A 407 13.49 10.81 14.20
CA CYS A 407 12.09 11.07 13.86
C CYS A 407 11.48 9.95 13.04
N ARG A 408 10.32 9.39 13.47
CA ARG A 408 9.66 8.25 12.80
C ARG A 408 9.19 8.61 11.39
N HIS A 409 8.58 9.78 11.20
CA HIS A 409 8.21 10.25 9.87
C HIS A 409 9.40 10.39 8.92
N ARG A 410 10.50 10.97 9.42
CA ARG A 410 11.72 11.14 8.63
C ARG A 410 12.29 9.80 8.17
N GLN A 411 12.32 8.81 9.06
CA GLN A 411 12.79 7.46 8.72
C GLN A 411 11.93 6.82 7.64
N ILE A 412 10.60 6.89 7.78
CA ILE A 412 9.64 6.37 6.77
C ILE A 412 9.84 7.09 5.43
N CYS A 413 9.87 8.42 5.42
CA CYS A 413 10.05 9.20 4.20
C CYS A 413 11.39 8.89 3.52
N LEU A 414 12.50 8.82 4.28
CA LEU A 414 13.81 8.46 3.77
C LEU A 414 13.85 7.06 3.16
N HIS A 415 13.16 6.09 3.78
CA HIS A 415 13.05 4.73 3.27
C HIS A 415 12.43 4.71 1.85
N PHE A 416 11.39 5.52 1.64
CA PHE A 416 10.78 5.68 0.32
C PHE A 416 11.50 6.67 -0.60
N GLY A 417 12.65 7.21 -0.16
CA GLY A 417 13.50 8.11 -0.95
C GLY A 417 13.06 9.57 -0.95
N GLU A 418 12.18 9.99 -0.01
CA GLU A 418 11.78 11.37 0.22
C GLU A 418 12.62 11.98 1.36
N ARG A 419 13.16 13.17 1.15
CA ARG A 419 13.84 13.95 2.19
C ARG A 419 12.89 15.04 2.70
N LEU A 420 12.55 14.98 3.98
CA LEU A 420 11.80 16.05 4.63
C LEU A 420 12.70 17.26 4.87
N LYS A 421 12.15 18.46 4.66
CA LYS A 421 12.87 19.74 4.93
C LYS A 421 13.14 19.97 6.41
N ARG A 422 12.28 19.41 7.30
CA ARG A 422 12.41 19.51 8.76
C ARG A 422 13.08 18.26 9.31
N GLU A 423 13.88 18.43 10.35
CA GLU A 423 14.54 17.31 11.03
C GLU A 423 13.59 16.54 11.94
N ASP A 424 12.60 17.21 12.50
CA ASP A 424 11.56 16.66 13.34
C ASP A 424 10.16 16.87 12.76
N CYS A 425 9.19 16.08 13.21
CA CYS A 425 7.80 16.20 12.79
C CYS A 425 6.89 16.80 13.89
N GLY A 426 7.40 17.01 15.10
CA GLY A 426 6.66 17.49 16.26
C GLY A 426 5.56 16.55 16.79
N ALA A 427 5.39 15.36 16.17
CA ALA A 427 4.21 14.53 16.44
C ALA A 427 4.53 13.06 16.85
N CYS A 428 5.70 12.50 16.51
CA CYS A 428 6.02 11.12 16.88
C CYS A 428 6.56 11.00 18.32
N ASP A 429 6.70 9.77 18.82
CA ASP A 429 7.27 9.45 20.14
C ASP A 429 8.65 10.04 20.40
N VAL A 430 9.41 10.32 19.34
CA VAL A 430 10.77 10.89 19.44
C VAL A 430 10.76 12.41 19.43
N CYS A 431 9.96 13.03 18.55
CA CYS A 431 9.95 14.51 18.38
C CYS A 431 8.97 15.20 19.32
N GLY A 432 7.92 14.52 19.73
CA GLY A 432 6.89 15.00 20.65
C GLY A 432 6.88 14.20 21.95
N SER A 433 5.87 14.46 22.79
CA SER A 433 5.65 13.64 23.98
C SER A 433 4.79 12.43 23.65
N ALA A 434 5.22 11.25 24.07
CA ALA A 434 4.34 10.08 24.06
C ALA A 434 3.14 10.34 25.00
N PRO A 435 1.92 9.85 24.68
CA PRO A 435 0.76 9.99 25.56
C PRO A 435 1.06 9.39 26.94
N GLY A 436 0.53 10.02 28.00
CA GLY A 436 0.77 9.56 29.39
C GLY A 436 0.45 8.10 29.64
N TRP A 437 -0.59 7.55 29.01
CA TRP A 437 -0.96 6.13 29.13
C TRP A 437 0.09 5.18 28.53
N LEU A 438 0.86 5.64 27.53
CA LEU A 438 1.92 4.85 26.88
C LEU A 438 3.25 4.96 27.66
N SER A 439 3.49 6.10 28.31
CA SER A 439 4.74 6.40 29.03
C SER A 439 4.71 5.92 30.48
N ALA A 440 3.52 5.82 31.09
CA ALA A 440 3.36 5.45 32.48
C ALA A 440 3.84 4.03 32.73
N PRO A 441 4.56 3.76 33.86
CA PRO A 441 4.92 2.42 34.27
C PRO A 441 3.67 1.53 34.39
N VAL A 442 3.81 0.27 33.99
CA VAL A 442 2.75 -0.73 34.23
C VAL A 442 2.97 -1.28 35.63
N GLU A 443 1.97 -1.11 36.52
CA GLU A 443 2.04 -1.66 37.87
C GLU A 443 2.22 -3.17 37.82
N GLY A 444 3.18 -3.69 38.58
CA GLY A 444 3.45 -5.13 38.72
C GLY A 444 4.57 -5.68 37.81
N VAL A 445 5.07 -4.92 36.85
CA VAL A 445 6.22 -5.32 36.02
C VAL A 445 7.52 -4.79 36.66
N ARG A 446 8.28 -5.64 37.33
CA ARG A 446 9.61 -5.22 37.83
C ARG A 446 10.53 -4.93 36.64
N PRO A 447 11.15 -3.72 36.56
CA PRO A 447 12.12 -3.43 35.52
C PRO A 447 13.28 -4.43 35.59
N LYS A 448 13.61 -5.10 34.47
CA LYS A 448 14.82 -5.92 34.40
C LYS A 448 16.02 -5.02 34.68
N ARG A 449 16.71 -5.25 35.80
CA ARG A 449 18.02 -4.62 36.10
C ARG A 449 18.94 -4.89 34.90
N LYS A 450 19.41 -3.81 34.25
CA LYS A 450 20.51 -3.90 33.29
C LYS A 450 21.69 -4.56 34.01
N ARG A 451 22.02 -5.79 33.62
CA ARG A 451 23.30 -6.41 34.05
C ARG A 451 24.38 -5.60 33.34
N PHE A 452 25.08 -4.77 34.07
CA PHE A 452 26.37 -4.24 33.64
C PHE A 452 27.29 -5.45 33.45
N ALA A 453 27.76 -5.67 32.22
CA ALA A 453 28.89 -6.53 31.98
C ALA A 453 30.13 -5.88 32.64
N PRO A 454 30.93 -6.59 33.42
CA PRO A 454 32.18 -6.03 33.90
C PRO A 454 33.07 -5.72 32.69
N ALA A 455 33.65 -4.53 32.70
CA ALA A 455 34.70 -4.15 31.76
C ALA A 455 35.89 -5.11 31.98
N VAL A 456 36.32 -5.78 30.89
CA VAL A 456 37.61 -6.45 30.76
C VAL A 456 38.34 -5.75 29.58
#